data_9a85fb1207a39e09e0ab1e47ffb31e0f
#
_entry.id   9a85fb1207a39e09e0ab1e47ffb31e0f
#
_cell.length_a   1.000
_cell.length_b   1.000
_cell.length_c   1.000
_cell.angle_alpha   90.00
_cell.angle_beta   90.00
_cell.angle_gamma   90.00
#
_symmetry.space_group_name_H-M   'P 1'
#
loop_
_entity.id
_entity.type
_entity.pdbx_description
1 polymer ?
#
loop_
_entity_poly.entity_id
_entity_poly.type
_entity_poly.pdbx_seq_one_letter_code
_entity_poly.pdbx_strand_id
1 'polypeptide(L)'
;IVIDQSPIGRTPRSNPATYTGAFGPIRDLFTQTKLAKERGYEPGQFSFNVRGGRCEACSGAGSTKLEMNFLPDVWVTCEVCKGKRYTRETLEVKWKGKTIHDILELSVDEACVFFENQPRIHRIVKTVQDVGLGYIRLGQPATTHSPEERPNESNWQPNSTDHQGSTHSTSWTNRLRAWLYQTSISSSMSCFGYDATATR
;
A
#
# COMPACT_ATOMS: atom_id res chain seq x y z
N ILE A 1 24.23 -9.50 3.79
CA ILE A 1 22.83 -9.08 3.49
C ILE A 1 22.33 -10.07 2.47
N VAL A 2 21.36 -10.91 2.82
CA VAL A 2 20.70 -11.81 1.87
C VAL A 2 19.54 -11.02 1.24
N ILE A 3 19.66 -10.73 -0.05
CA ILE A 3 18.59 -10.08 -0.82
C ILE A 3 17.77 -11.21 -1.42
N ASP A 4 16.57 -11.43 -0.87
CA ASP A 4 15.61 -12.39 -1.40
C ASP A 4 14.66 -11.68 -2.37
N GLN A 5 14.48 -12.24 -3.56
CA GLN A 5 13.59 -11.71 -4.61
C GLN A 5 12.16 -12.27 -4.53
N SER A 6 11.82 -13.04 -3.50
CA SER A 6 10.46 -13.54 -3.34
C SER A 6 9.45 -12.38 -3.16
N PRO A 7 8.22 -12.50 -3.68
CA PRO A 7 7.23 -11.44 -3.58
C PRO A 7 6.88 -11.14 -2.12
N ILE A 8 6.69 -9.86 -1.78
CA ILE A 8 6.36 -9.40 -0.43
C ILE A 8 5.04 -9.98 0.07
N GLY A 9 4.15 -10.41 -0.82
CA GLY A 9 2.87 -11.02 -0.44
C GLY A 9 2.40 -12.04 -1.46
N ARG A 10 1.73 -13.07 -0.94
CA ARG A 10 1.20 -14.17 -1.75
C ARG A 10 -0.28 -13.98 -2.12
N THR A 11 -0.90 -12.91 -1.66
CA THR A 11 -2.34 -12.69 -1.84
C THR A 11 -2.62 -11.30 -2.42
N PRO A 12 -3.71 -11.11 -3.17
CA PRO A 12 -4.13 -9.80 -3.69
C PRO A 12 -4.44 -8.77 -2.60
N ARG A 13 -4.55 -9.20 -1.35
CA ARG A 13 -4.77 -8.33 -0.18
C ARG A 13 -3.50 -7.68 0.35
N SER A 14 -2.35 -8.17 -0.08
CA SER A 14 -1.06 -7.58 0.28
C SER A 14 -0.81 -6.34 -0.56
N ASN A 15 -0.65 -5.18 0.06
CA ASN A 15 -0.45 -3.91 -0.62
C ASN A 15 0.51 -2.97 0.16
N PRO A 16 1.05 -1.91 -0.47
CA PRO A 16 1.96 -0.97 0.16
C PRO A 16 1.43 -0.38 1.46
N ALA A 17 0.15 0.02 1.52
CA ALA A 17 -0.44 0.60 2.73
C ALA A 17 -0.40 -0.34 3.94
N THR A 18 -0.57 -1.66 3.71
CA THR A 18 -0.51 -2.66 4.80
C THR A 18 0.92 -2.95 5.23
N TYR A 19 1.85 -3.07 4.29
CA TYR A 19 3.25 -3.38 4.60
C TYR A 19 3.97 -2.25 5.32
N THR A 20 3.70 -1.01 4.91
CA THR A 20 4.30 0.16 5.54
C THR A 20 3.66 0.51 6.89
N GLY A 21 2.53 -0.12 7.22
CA GLY A 21 1.77 0.19 8.41
C GLY A 21 0.93 1.48 8.31
N ALA A 22 0.90 2.15 7.16
CA ALA A 22 0.11 3.36 6.95
C ALA A 22 -1.40 3.11 7.05
N PHE A 23 -1.84 1.89 6.76
CA PHE A 23 -3.27 1.54 6.74
C PHE A 23 -3.93 1.57 8.13
N GLY A 24 -3.19 1.30 9.22
CA GLY A 24 -3.68 1.41 10.59
C GLY A 24 -4.19 2.82 10.91
N PRO A 25 -3.31 3.82 10.91
CA PRO A 25 -3.68 5.21 11.13
C PRO A 25 -4.74 5.75 10.15
N ILE A 26 -4.78 5.28 8.90
CA ILE A 26 -5.83 5.67 7.94
C ILE A 26 -7.20 5.16 8.41
N ARG A 27 -7.32 3.91 8.87
CA ARG A 27 -8.58 3.37 9.40
C ARG A 27 -9.04 4.13 10.64
N ASP A 28 -8.12 4.44 11.55
CA ASP A 28 -8.41 5.24 12.75
C ASP A 28 -8.97 6.62 12.39
N LEU A 29 -8.47 7.22 11.30
CA LEU A 29 -8.95 8.50 10.80
C LEU A 29 -10.40 8.42 10.31
N PHE A 30 -10.76 7.33 9.63
CA PHE A 30 -12.13 7.11 9.17
C PHE A 30 -13.13 6.89 10.31
N THR A 31 -12.72 6.23 11.39
CA THR A 31 -13.59 6.06 12.58
C THR A 31 -13.90 7.39 13.27
N GLN A 32 -13.05 8.40 13.10
CA GLN A 32 -13.27 9.72 13.69
C GLN A 32 -14.29 10.57 12.92
N THR A 33 -14.71 10.15 11.72
CA THR A 33 -15.71 10.85 10.93
C THR A 33 -17.08 10.82 11.62
N LYS A 34 -17.90 11.86 11.38
CA LYS A 34 -19.23 11.97 12.01
C LYS A 34 -20.11 10.75 11.72
N LEU A 35 -20.19 10.34 10.44
CA LEU A 35 -21.01 9.21 10.01
C LEU A 35 -20.54 7.88 10.60
N ALA A 36 -19.23 7.66 10.72
CA ALA A 36 -18.69 6.46 11.34
C ALA A 36 -19.04 6.38 12.83
N LYS A 37 -18.96 7.49 13.55
CA LYS A 37 -19.36 7.59 14.97
C LYS A 37 -20.85 7.36 15.17
N GLU A 38 -21.69 7.94 14.33
CA GLU A 38 -23.15 7.77 14.39
C GLU A 38 -23.56 6.31 14.16
N ARG A 39 -22.82 5.58 13.30
CA ARG A 39 -23.06 4.15 13.00
C ARG A 39 -22.31 3.19 13.93
N GLY A 40 -21.48 3.70 14.85
CA GLY A 40 -20.67 2.87 15.75
C GLY A 40 -19.60 2.06 15.02
N TYR A 41 -19.05 2.56 13.92
CA TYR A 41 -18.06 1.86 13.12
C TYR A 41 -16.70 1.87 13.81
N GLU A 42 -16.15 0.69 14.03
CA GLU A 42 -14.79 0.47 14.54
C GLU A 42 -13.74 0.44 13.41
N PRO A 43 -12.43 0.52 13.72
CA PRO A 43 -11.37 0.43 12.70
C PRO A 43 -11.41 -0.85 11.87
N GLY A 44 -11.98 -1.93 12.43
CA GLY A 44 -12.21 -3.20 11.72
C GLY A 44 -13.13 -3.07 10.52
N GLN A 45 -14.14 -2.20 10.60
CA GLN A 45 -15.09 -1.92 9.50
C GLN A 45 -14.40 -1.39 8.24
N PHE A 46 -13.32 -0.64 8.41
CA PHE A 46 -12.52 -0.08 7.33
C PHE A 46 -11.36 -0.99 6.90
N SER A 47 -11.34 -2.25 7.36
CA SER A 47 -10.36 -3.26 6.97
C SER A 47 -10.94 -4.20 5.92
N PHE A 48 -10.26 -4.37 4.79
CA PHE A 48 -10.62 -5.38 3.79
C PHE A 48 -10.19 -6.80 4.20
N ASN A 49 -9.43 -6.95 5.30
CA ASN A 49 -9.00 -8.26 5.82
C ASN A 49 -9.96 -8.83 6.87
N VAL A 50 -10.75 -7.98 7.54
CA VAL A 50 -11.66 -8.37 8.62
C VAL A 50 -13.11 -8.35 8.11
N ARG A 51 -13.94 -9.25 8.62
CA ARG A 51 -15.38 -9.26 8.34
C ARG A 51 -16.05 -8.01 8.91
N GLY A 52 -17.12 -7.56 8.25
CA GLY A 52 -17.92 -6.40 8.62
C GLY A 52 -18.02 -5.41 7.47
N GLY A 53 -16.95 -4.69 7.14
CA GLY A 53 -16.99 -3.69 6.08
C GLY A 53 -16.44 -4.14 4.72
N ARG A 54 -15.84 -5.33 4.64
CA ARG A 54 -15.32 -5.86 3.38
C ARG A 54 -16.43 -6.48 2.52
N CYS A 55 -16.22 -6.54 1.23
CA CYS A 55 -17.05 -7.32 0.34
C CYS A 55 -16.87 -8.82 0.63
N GLU A 56 -17.93 -9.50 1.03
CA GLU A 56 -17.85 -10.94 1.36
C GLU A 56 -17.71 -11.81 0.11
N ALA A 57 -18.24 -11.40 -1.05
CA ALA A 57 -18.12 -12.16 -2.29
C ALA A 57 -16.66 -12.41 -2.72
N CYS A 58 -15.80 -11.40 -2.59
CA CYS A 58 -14.36 -11.54 -2.88
C CYS A 58 -13.49 -11.57 -1.61
N SER A 59 -14.12 -11.63 -0.42
CA SER A 59 -13.42 -11.58 0.87
C SER A 59 -12.43 -10.42 0.99
N GLY A 60 -12.74 -9.26 0.39
CA GLY A 60 -11.92 -8.05 0.41
C GLY A 60 -10.75 -8.04 -0.59
N ALA A 61 -10.63 -9.04 -1.45
CA ALA A 61 -9.57 -9.09 -2.47
C ALA A 61 -9.80 -8.09 -3.62
N GLY A 62 -11.07 -7.75 -3.91
CA GLY A 62 -11.46 -6.95 -5.06
C GLY A 62 -11.57 -7.73 -6.37
N SER A 63 -11.02 -8.95 -6.39
CA SER A 63 -11.04 -9.87 -7.51
C SER A 63 -11.36 -11.29 -7.03
N THR A 64 -11.88 -12.12 -7.92
CA THR A 64 -12.13 -13.54 -7.71
C THR A 64 -11.21 -14.36 -8.61
N LYS A 65 -10.67 -15.42 -8.06
CA LYS A 65 -9.81 -16.34 -8.78
C LYS A 65 -10.70 -17.34 -9.55
N LEU A 66 -10.51 -17.41 -10.85
CA LEU A 66 -11.08 -18.48 -11.68
C LEU A 66 -10.01 -19.54 -11.89
N GLU A 67 -10.23 -20.71 -11.31
CA GLU A 67 -9.36 -21.86 -11.48
C GLU A 67 -9.69 -22.58 -12.79
N MET A 68 -8.71 -22.68 -13.67
CA MET A 68 -8.83 -23.38 -14.94
C MET A 68 -7.96 -24.66 -14.89
N ASN A 69 -8.57 -25.84 -15.11
CA ASN A 69 -7.89 -27.14 -14.94
C ASN A 69 -6.63 -27.33 -15.80
N PHE A 70 -6.50 -26.60 -16.92
CA PHE A 70 -5.38 -26.76 -17.87
C PHE A 70 -4.67 -25.45 -18.23
N LEU A 71 -5.13 -24.30 -17.69
CA LEU A 71 -4.58 -22.97 -17.96
C LEU A 71 -4.19 -22.30 -16.64
N PRO A 72 -3.29 -21.30 -16.68
CA PRO A 72 -2.99 -20.50 -15.50
C PRO A 72 -4.26 -19.85 -14.92
N ASP A 73 -4.33 -19.77 -13.60
CA ASP A 73 -5.44 -19.14 -12.90
C ASP A 73 -5.60 -17.67 -13.31
N VAL A 74 -6.82 -17.27 -13.63
CA VAL A 74 -7.15 -15.89 -14.03
C VAL A 74 -7.85 -15.16 -12.88
N TRP A 75 -7.41 -13.93 -12.61
CA TRP A 75 -8.05 -13.05 -11.65
C TRP A 75 -9.03 -12.12 -12.36
N VAL A 76 -10.32 -12.24 -12.03
CA VAL A 76 -11.39 -11.43 -12.60
C VAL A 76 -11.89 -10.45 -11.54
N THR A 77 -12.16 -9.22 -11.93
CA THR A 77 -12.75 -8.20 -11.05
C THR A 77 -14.05 -8.69 -10.43
N CYS A 78 -14.21 -8.53 -9.13
CA CYS A 78 -15.41 -8.94 -8.41
C CYS A 78 -16.63 -8.16 -8.92
N GLU A 79 -17.65 -8.85 -9.40
CA GLU A 79 -18.87 -8.24 -9.95
C GLU A 79 -19.69 -7.48 -8.88
N VAL A 80 -19.67 -7.95 -7.63
CA VAL A 80 -20.43 -7.36 -6.52
C VAL A 80 -19.86 -6.03 -6.10
N CYS A 81 -18.56 -5.95 -5.80
CA CYS A 81 -17.92 -4.70 -5.35
C CYS A 81 -17.26 -3.92 -6.49
N LYS A 82 -17.18 -4.47 -7.70
CA LYS A 82 -16.53 -3.85 -8.87
C LYS A 82 -15.09 -3.39 -8.56
N GLY A 83 -14.33 -4.26 -7.91
CA GLY A 83 -12.95 -3.97 -7.51
C GLY A 83 -12.78 -3.17 -6.21
N LYS A 84 -13.84 -2.58 -5.67
CA LYS A 84 -13.76 -1.63 -4.53
C LYS A 84 -13.43 -2.27 -3.18
N ARG A 85 -13.47 -3.60 -3.05
CA ARG A 85 -13.12 -4.38 -1.85
C ARG A 85 -14.05 -4.25 -0.66
N TYR A 86 -14.88 -3.23 -0.58
CA TYR A 86 -15.75 -2.88 0.55
C TYR A 86 -17.23 -3.00 0.21
N THR A 87 -18.06 -3.05 1.26
CA THR A 87 -19.50 -2.95 1.13
C THR A 87 -19.89 -1.51 0.79
N ARG A 88 -21.07 -1.33 0.19
CA ARG A 88 -21.62 -0.02 -0.17
C ARG A 88 -21.74 0.89 1.06
N GLU A 89 -22.19 0.34 2.18
CA GLU A 89 -22.36 1.07 3.46
C GLU A 89 -21.04 1.64 3.99
N THR A 90 -19.95 0.87 3.92
CA THR A 90 -18.62 1.34 4.32
C THR A 90 -18.11 2.44 3.39
N LEU A 91 -18.43 2.37 2.10
CA LEU A 91 -18.04 3.38 1.10
C LEU A 91 -18.84 4.69 1.20
N GLU A 92 -19.96 4.73 1.94
CA GLU A 92 -20.68 5.98 2.23
C GLU A 92 -19.87 6.90 3.15
N VAL A 93 -19.01 6.32 4.00
CA VAL A 93 -18.15 7.10 4.88
C VAL A 93 -17.04 7.76 4.07
N LYS A 94 -16.97 9.10 4.14
CA LYS A 94 -15.97 9.90 3.44
C LYS A 94 -15.16 10.73 4.41
N TRP A 95 -13.86 10.83 4.14
CA TRP A 95 -12.96 11.76 4.81
C TRP A 95 -12.33 12.70 3.77
N LYS A 96 -12.48 14.01 3.98
CA LYS A 96 -12.11 15.04 2.96
C LYS A 96 -12.68 14.73 1.56
N GLY A 97 -13.91 14.23 1.48
CA GLY A 97 -14.57 13.91 0.22
C GLY A 97 -14.18 12.57 -0.44
N LYS A 98 -13.16 11.87 0.08
CA LYS A 98 -12.69 10.57 -0.44
C LYS A 98 -13.17 9.41 0.42
N THR A 99 -13.53 8.30 -0.20
CA THR A 99 -13.84 7.02 0.44
C THR A 99 -12.54 6.29 0.81
N ILE A 100 -12.64 5.26 1.65
CA ILE A 100 -11.46 4.42 1.96
C ILE A 100 -10.89 3.74 0.72
N HIS A 101 -11.71 3.39 -0.26
CA HIS A 101 -11.27 2.86 -1.54
C HIS A 101 -10.50 3.90 -2.35
N ASP A 102 -11.04 5.14 -2.48
CA ASP A 102 -10.37 6.22 -3.21
C ASP A 102 -9.00 6.53 -2.64
N ILE A 103 -8.82 6.40 -1.32
CA ILE A 103 -7.51 6.57 -0.68
C ILE A 103 -6.54 5.45 -1.06
N LEU A 104 -7.01 4.21 -1.17
CA LEU A 104 -6.17 3.11 -1.63
C LEU A 104 -5.75 3.24 -3.09
N GLU A 105 -6.54 3.94 -3.92
CA GLU A 105 -6.22 4.22 -5.32
C GLU A 105 -5.24 5.39 -5.50
N LEU A 106 -5.01 6.20 -4.46
CA LEU A 106 -4.01 7.27 -4.53
C LEU A 106 -2.61 6.69 -4.74
N SER A 107 -1.82 7.35 -5.58
CA SER A 107 -0.38 7.16 -5.61
C SER A 107 0.26 7.65 -4.30
N VAL A 108 1.45 7.18 -4.00
CA VAL A 108 2.20 7.63 -2.82
C VAL A 108 2.44 9.15 -2.88
N ASP A 109 2.73 9.69 -4.07
CA ASP A 109 2.92 11.14 -4.26
C ASP A 109 1.64 11.93 -3.93
N GLU A 110 0.49 11.50 -4.46
CA GLU A 110 -0.81 12.12 -4.17
C GLU A 110 -1.18 11.97 -2.70
N ALA A 111 -0.90 10.82 -2.09
CA ALA A 111 -1.16 10.57 -0.68
C ALA A 111 -0.30 11.44 0.23
N CYS A 112 0.96 11.74 -0.13
CA CYS A 112 1.81 12.67 0.59
C CYS A 112 1.16 14.05 0.72
N VAL A 113 0.66 14.59 -0.38
CA VAL A 113 -0.04 15.88 -0.40
C VAL A 113 -1.37 15.80 0.37
N PHE A 114 -2.14 14.74 0.15
CA PHE A 114 -3.45 14.57 0.77
C PHE A 114 -3.40 14.47 2.30
N PHE A 115 -2.36 13.79 2.83
CA PHE A 115 -2.15 13.58 4.26
C PHE A 115 -1.16 14.57 4.91
N GLU A 116 -0.84 15.69 4.27
CA GLU A 116 0.09 16.70 4.79
C GLU A 116 -0.24 17.10 6.24
N ASN A 117 -1.53 17.30 6.56
CA ASN A 117 -2.01 17.67 7.90
C ASN A 117 -2.17 16.46 8.85
N GLN A 118 -1.69 15.27 8.49
CA GLN A 118 -1.77 14.06 9.29
C GLN A 118 -0.35 13.50 9.54
N PRO A 119 0.37 13.98 10.56
CA PRO A 119 1.81 13.73 10.71
C PRO A 119 2.16 12.25 10.81
N ARG A 120 1.30 11.44 11.43
CA ARG A 120 1.52 9.98 11.55
C ARG A 120 1.49 9.27 10.20
N ILE A 121 0.53 9.60 9.33
CA ILE A 121 0.38 9.00 8.00
C ILE A 121 1.41 9.61 7.06
N HIS A 122 1.51 10.94 7.05
CA HIS A 122 2.43 11.68 6.18
C HIS A 122 3.88 11.20 6.33
N ARG A 123 4.37 11.00 7.57
CA ARG A 123 5.72 10.49 7.81
C ARG A 123 5.97 9.14 7.13
N ILE A 124 5.01 8.20 7.23
CA ILE A 124 5.16 6.87 6.64
C ILE A 124 5.14 6.96 5.10
N VAL A 125 4.16 7.68 4.54
CA VAL A 125 4.01 7.84 3.10
C VAL A 125 5.21 8.60 2.50
N LYS A 126 5.69 9.63 3.19
CA LYS A 126 6.88 10.41 2.80
C LYS A 126 8.13 9.52 2.72
N THR A 127 8.33 8.62 3.67
CA THR A 127 9.47 7.69 3.62
C THR A 127 9.40 6.75 2.40
N VAL A 128 8.20 6.32 2.00
CA VAL A 128 8.02 5.52 0.77
C VAL A 128 8.34 6.35 -0.47
N GLN A 129 7.94 7.61 -0.48
CA GLN A 129 8.26 8.56 -1.55
C GLN A 129 9.78 8.79 -1.66
N ASP A 130 10.46 9.00 -0.53
CA ASP A 130 11.91 9.26 -0.47
C ASP A 130 12.75 8.07 -1.00
N VAL A 131 12.20 6.84 -0.92
CA VAL A 131 12.80 5.64 -1.55
C VAL A 131 12.58 5.59 -3.08
N GLY A 132 11.87 6.58 -3.66
CA GLY A 132 11.58 6.65 -5.09
C GLY A 132 10.40 5.81 -5.55
N LEU A 133 9.47 5.46 -4.63
CA LEU A 133 8.26 4.69 -4.91
C LEU A 133 7.00 5.57 -4.96
N GLY A 134 7.15 6.84 -5.34
CA GLY A 134 6.05 7.79 -5.40
C GLY A 134 4.93 7.42 -6.37
N TYR A 135 5.26 6.70 -7.42
CA TYR A 135 4.34 6.31 -8.49
C TYR A 135 3.40 5.14 -8.14
N ILE A 136 3.72 4.32 -7.12
CA ILE A 136 2.89 3.17 -6.75
C ILE A 136 1.61 3.60 -6.03
N ARG A 137 0.49 2.88 -6.24
CA ARG A 137 -0.74 3.11 -5.49
C ARG A 137 -0.68 2.46 -4.12
N LEU A 138 -1.26 3.10 -3.11
CA LEU A 138 -1.29 2.59 -1.74
C LEU A 138 -1.97 1.22 -1.64
N GLY A 139 -3.02 0.97 -2.43
CA GLY A 139 -3.79 -0.27 -2.48
C GLY A 139 -3.35 -1.26 -3.55
N GLN A 140 -2.28 -0.99 -4.29
CA GLN A 140 -1.80 -1.86 -5.36
C GLN A 140 -1.46 -3.26 -4.83
N PRO A 141 -2.05 -4.35 -5.37
CA PRO A 141 -1.71 -5.70 -4.96
C PRO A 141 -0.24 -6.02 -5.22
N ALA A 142 0.44 -6.63 -4.25
CA ALA A 142 1.85 -7.00 -4.40
C ALA A 142 2.10 -8.07 -5.49
N THR A 143 1.05 -8.78 -5.90
CA THR A 143 1.09 -9.81 -6.94
C THR A 143 0.87 -9.29 -8.34
N THR A 144 0.47 -8.02 -8.50
CA THR A 144 0.17 -7.44 -9.81
C THR A 144 1.43 -6.79 -10.36
N HIS A 145 2.28 -7.58 -11.00
CA HIS A 145 3.08 -7.12 -12.12
C HIS A 145 2.18 -7.28 -13.36
N SER A 146 1.35 -6.30 -13.65
CA SER A 146 0.73 -6.22 -14.97
C SER A 146 1.83 -5.85 -15.96
N PRO A 147 2.07 -6.67 -16.98
CA PRO A 147 2.95 -6.29 -18.10
C PRO A 147 2.42 -5.08 -18.87
N GLU A 148 1.16 -4.67 -18.62
CA GLU A 148 0.43 -3.63 -19.35
C GLU A 148 0.65 -2.19 -18.86
N GLU A 149 1.26 -1.97 -17.70
CA GLU A 149 1.61 -0.61 -17.23
C GLU A 149 3.09 -0.27 -17.42
N ARG A 150 3.77 -0.87 -18.38
CA ARG A 150 4.96 -0.20 -18.93
C ARG A 150 4.48 0.99 -19.74
N PRO A 151 4.91 2.23 -19.39
CA PRO A 151 4.76 3.34 -20.32
C PRO A 151 5.29 2.86 -21.66
N ASN A 152 4.51 3.07 -22.71
CA ASN A 152 4.82 2.65 -24.07
C ASN A 152 6.26 3.05 -24.41
N GLU A 153 7.19 2.10 -24.34
CA GLU A 153 8.62 2.29 -24.68
C GLU A 153 8.83 2.64 -26.16
N SER A 154 7.74 2.69 -26.95
CA SER A 154 7.80 3.05 -28.37
C SER A 154 8.14 4.53 -28.62
N ASN A 155 8.24 5.37 -27.60
CA ASN A 155 8.56 6.79 -27.76
C ASN A 155 9.83 7.22 -27.01
N TRP A 156 10.62 6.28 -26.50
CA TRP A 156 11.93 6.57 -25.92
C TRP A 156 12.99 6.49 -27.03
N GLN A 157 13.29 7.62 -27.64
CA GLN A 157 14.50 7.77 -28.45
C GLN A 157 15.67 8.07 -27.50
N PRO A 158 16.69 7.22 -27.42
CA PRO A 158 17.89 7.54 -26.69
C PRO A 158 18.61 8.70 -27.37
N ASN A 159 18.64 9.84 -26.71
CA ASN A 159 19.61 10.87 -27.07
C ASN A 159 21.00 10.27 -26.82
N SER A 160 21.71 10.05 -27.89
CA SER A 160 23.06 9.51 -27.93
C SER A 160 24.09 10.52 -27.41
N THR A 161 24.17 10.67 -26.11
CA THR A 161 25.35 11.13 -25.38
C THR A 161 25.14 10.89 -23.92
N ASP A 162 25.45 9.65 -23.44
CA ASP A 162 26.20 9.45 -22.22
C ASP A 162 26.51 7.95 -22.07
N HIS A 163 27.78 7.63 -22.16
CA HIS A 163 28.35 6.34 -21.83
C HIS A 163 28.34 6.15 -20.31
N GLN A 164 28.01 4.95 -19.95
CA GLN A 164 28.35 4.13 -18.79
C GLN A 164 27.17 3.71 -17.91
N GLY A 165 26.73 2.51 -18.17
CA GLY A 165 26.65 1.36 -17.32
C GLY A 165 25.98 1.49 -15.95
N SER A 166 24.71 1.12 -15.87
CA SER A 166 24.23 0.36 -14.69
C SER A 166 22.84 -0.17 -14.97
N THR A 167 22.77 -1.45 -15.28
CA THR A 167 21.54 -2.24 -15.30
C THR A 167 21.01 -2.36 -13.88
N HIS A 168 20.10 -1.50 -13.47
CA HIS A 168 19.33 -1.66 -12.22
C HIS A 168 17.84 -1.70 -12.50
N SER A 169 17.38 -2.82 -13.05
CA SER A 169 16.00 -3.26 -12.85
C SER A 169 15.89 -3.89 -11.46
N THR A 170 15.98 -3.11 -10.42
CA THR A 170 15.62 -3.57 -9.08
C THR A 170 14.11 -3.47 -8.93
N SER A 171 13.43 -4.64 -8.91
CA SER A 171 12.01 -4.75 -8.62
C SER A 171 11.67 -3.90 -7.39
N TRP A 172 10.55 -3.15 -7.45
CA TRP A 172 10.06 -2.33 -6.33
C TRP A 172 9.94 -3.09 -5.02
N THR A 173 9.69 -4.42 -5.09
CA THR A 173 9.67 -5.33 -3.96
C THR A 173 11.01 -5.36 -3.20
N ASN A 174 12.14 -5.28 -3.90
CA ASN A 174 13.46 -5.25 -3.27
C ASN A 174 13.73 -3.92 -2.57
N ARG A 175 13.30 -2.80 -3.14
CA ARG A 175 13.45 -1.47 -2.51
C ARG A 175 12.62 -1.37 -1.23
N LEU A 176 11.37 -1.84 -1.28
CA LEU A 176 10.48 -1.82 -0.11
C LEU A 176 11.00 -2.74 1.01
N ARG A 177 11.58 -3.91 0.67
CA ARG A 177 12.19 -4.82 1.65
C ARG A 177 13.44 -4.24 2.29
N ALA A 178 14.32 -3.64 1.51
CA ALA A 178 15.50 -2.98 2.02
C ALA A 178 15.12 -1.88 3.02
N TRP A 179 14.07 -1.13 2.71
CA TRP A 179 13.56 -0.08 3.58
C TRP A 179 12.93 -0.63 4.87
N LEU A 180 12.10 -1.68 4.80
CA LEU A 180 11.50 -2.32 5.98
C LEU A 180 12.57 -2.85 6.94
N TYR A 181 13.66 -3.38 6.42
CA TYR A 181 14.79 -3.82 7.23
C TYR A 181 15.49 -2.64 7.93
N GLN A 182 15.66 -1.52 7.23
CA GLN A 182 16.32 -0.33 7.77
C GLN A 182 15.51 0.37 8.87
N THR A 183 14.18 0.41 8.72
CA THR A 183 13.27 0.96 9.74
C THR A 183 13.13 0.05 10.96
N SER A 184 13.22 -1.26 10.80
CA SER A 184 13.23 -2.23 11.91
C SER A 184 14.46 -2.08 12.78
N ILE A 185 15.64 -1.81 12.21
CA ILE A 185 16.87 -1.57 12.96
C ILE A 185 16.82 -0.22 13.71
N SER A 186 16.29 0.81 13.06
CA SER A 186 16.14 2.14 13.70
C SER A 186 15.17 2.13 14.87
N SER A 187 14.12 1.31 14.82
CA SER A 187 13.15 1.18 15.90
C SER A 187 13.69 0.38 17.10
N SER A 188 14.61 -0.57 16.87
CA SER A 188 15.19 -1.34 17.96
C SER A 188 16.34 -0.61 18.67
N MET A 189 16.97 0.39 18.02
CA MET A 189 18.02 1.21 18.67
C MET A 189 17.47 2.33 19.55
N SER A 190 16.21 2.73 19.43
CA SER A 190 15.60 3.73 20.32
C SER A 190 15.06 3.14 21.64
N CYS A 191 15.09 1.83 21.83
CA CYS A 191 14.71 1.18 23.10
C CYS A 191 15.89 0.92 24.06
N PHE A 192 17.12 1.17 23.65
CA PHE A 192 18.26 1.14 24.54
C PHE A 192 18.76 2.57 24.81
N GLY A 193 18.05 3.25 25.70
CA GLY A 193 18.53 4.48 26.34
C GLY A 193 19.75 4.16 27.20
N TYR A 194 20.94 4.41 26.68
CA TYR A 194 22.16 4.44 27.50
C TYR A 194 22.24 5.81 28.15
N ASP A 195 21.81 5.84 29.40
CA ASP A 195 22.03 6.97 30.29
C ASP A 195 23.52 7.00 30.68
N ALA A 196 24.28 7.91 30.12
CA ALA A 196 25.69 8.16 30.46
C ALA A 196 25.81 9.55 31.09
N THR A 197 25.27 9.69 32.30
CA THR A 197 25.68 10.78 33.20
C THR A 197 25.91 10.24 34.60
N ALA A 198 27.10 9.80 34.86
CA ALA A 198 27.66 9.82 36.23
C ALA A 198 29.18 9.78 36.17
N THR A 199 29.75 10.73 36.89
CA THR A 199 31.11 10.85 37.45
C THR A 199 32.08 11.74 36.69
N ARG A 200 32.15 12.91 37.14
CA ARG A 200 33.14 13.70 37.94
C ARG A 200 33.39 15.05 37.33
#